data_a9cb0a731bc0b09d16d4498e6424971d
#
_entry.id   a9cb0a731bc0b09d16d4498e6424971d
#
_cell.length_a   1.000
_cell.length_b   1.000
_cell.length_c   1.000
_cell.angle_alpha   90.00
_cell.angle_beta   90.00
_cell.angle_gamma   90.00
#
_symmetry.space_group_name_H-M   'P 1'
#
loop_
_entity.id
_entity.type
_entity.pdbx_description
1 polymer ?
#
loop_
_entity_poly.entity_id
_entity_poly.type
_entity_poly.pdbx_seq_one_letter_code
_entity_poly.pdbx_strand_id
1 'polypeptide(L)'
;FLNFFVFKNYFYTLTQIKKKKFPIKFIFKNDQSVITNNLKEASLLLSRCKGITFQEEQISIYNEKYNDKIVLKKWKDSVSVKEIFFENEYNALEVKDKIVLDIGANVGDSSILFSRLGAKKVIALEPQREFFNRCKKNIEINNLEEKIEIHNAGLDDKQVFFVIDTKEDSKKFSFKNVKEGIKIPKIRLEDLIPNEKNLVLKLDCELCEYNVILNSTKENLQRFDRILIEFHDGNKNLINRLTSIGFKITILNSRFTFKKKYRGHLLAINKNL
;
A
#
# COMPACT_ATOMS: atom_id res chain seq x y z
N PHE A 1 -23.35 -6.86 13.80
CA PHE A 1 -24.72 -7.34 13.51
C PHE A 1 -25.01 -7.51 12.01
N LEU A 2 -24.43 -6.70 11.10
CA LEU A 2 -24.69 -6.79 9.66
C LEU A 2 -24.13 -8.08 9.00
N ASN A 3 -23.06 -8.66 9.52
CA ASN A 3 -22.41 -9.85 8.92
C ASN A 3 -23.20 -11.16 9.15
N PHE A 4 -24.15 -11.18 10.10
CA PHE A 4 -25.09 -12.27 10.27
C PHE A 4 -25.92 -12.51 8.99
N PHE A 5 -26.21 -11.44 8.25
CA PHE A 5 -26.96 -11.54 6.99
C PHE A 5 -26.12 -11.96 5.79
N VAL A 6 -24.81 -12.03 5.89
CA VAL A 6 -23.89 -12.35 4.80
C VAL A 6 -23.46 -13.82 4.81
N PHE A 7 -23.23 -14.41 6.00
CA PHE A 7 -22.71 -15.77 6.12
C PHE A 7 -23.74 -16.73 6.71
N LYS A 8 -23.90 -17.89 6.08
CA LYS A 8 -24.75 -18.99 6.61
C LYS A 8 -24.23 -19.54 7.94
N ASN A 9 -22.91 -19.59 8.12
CA ASN A 9 -22.23 -20.16 9.28
C ASN A 9 -21.59 -19.10 10.19
N TYR A 10 -22.18 -17.92 10.31
CA TYR A 10 -21.64 -16.77 11.05
C TYR A 10 -21.23 -17.07 12.50
N PHE A 11 -22.11 -17.72 13.29
CA PHE A 11 -21.81 -18.03 14.69
C PHE A 11 -20.69 -19.06 14.83
N TYR A 12 -20.63 -20.05 13.92
CA TYR A 12 -19.53 -21.00 13.88
C TYR A 12 -18.21 -20.26 13.61
N THR A 13 -18.16 -19.40 12.60
CA THR A 13 -16.95 -18.67 12.24
C THR A 13 -16.47 -17.79 13.39
N LEU A 14 -17.36 -17.06 14.07
CA LEU A 14 -17.01 -16.26 15.25
C LEU A 14 -16.42 -17.12 16.39
N THR A 15 -16.99 -18.30 16.62
CA THR A 15 -16.50 -19.22 17.65
C THR A 15 -15.10 -19.72 17.32
N GLN A 16 -14.82 -20.07 16.06
CA GLN A 16 -13.47 -20.51 15.62
C GLN A 16 -12.47 -19.36 15.74
N ILE A 17 -12.83 -18.13 15.35
CA ILE A 17 -11.99 -16.94 15.49
C ILE A 17 -11.61 -16.67 16.94
N LYS A 18 -12.60 -16.68 17.87
CA LYS A 18 -12.33 -16.51 19.30
C LYS A 18 -11.36 -17.56 19.84
N LYS A 19 -11.50 -18.80 19.38
CA LYS A 19 -10.60 -19.92 19.74
C LYS A 19 -9.29 -19.92 18.98
N LYS A 20 -9.07 -18.99 18.05
CA LYS A 20 -7.89 -18.92 17.13
C LYS A 20 -7.66 -20.22 16.37
N LYS A 21 -8.73 -20.97 16.05
CA LYS A 21 -8.65 -22.23 15.29
C LYS A 21 -8.80 -21.95 13.79
N PHE A 22 -7.72 -22.03 13.07
CA PHE A 22 -7.65 -21.89 11.59
C PHE A 22 -7.21 -23.22 10.96
N PRO A 23 -7.56 -23.48 9.68
CA PRO A 23 -8.34 -22.64 8.76
C PRO A 23 -9.84 -22.58 9.11
N ILE A 24 -10.50 -21.48 8.72
CA ILE A 24 -11.94 -21.28 8.91
C ILE A 24 -12.61 -21.15 7.54
N LYS A 25 -13.63 -21.98 7.27
CA LYS A 25 -14.47 -21.87 6.08
C LYS A 25 -15.64 -20.92 6.35
N PHE A 26 -15.71 -19.83 5.59
CA PHE A 26 -16.85 -18.93 5.54
C PHE A 26 -17.79 -19.38 4.42
N ILE A 27 -19.07 -19.50 4.68
CA ILE A 27 -20.08 -19.89 3.69
C ILE A 27 -21.04 -18.72 3.51
N PHE A 28 -21.06 -18.14 2.31
CA PHE A 28 -21.98 -17.06 1.97
C PHE A 28 -23.39 -17.60 1.75
N LYS A 29 -24.39 -16.70 1.80
CA LYS A 29 -25.80 -17.08 1.57
C LYS A 29 -26.08 -17.58 0.15
N ASN A 30 -25.25 -17.23 -0.83
CA ASN A 30 -25.29 -17.72 -2.20
C ASN A 30 -24.49 -19.02 -2.41
N ASP A 31 -24.17 -19.75 -1.32
CA ASP A 31 -23.41 -21.00 -1.32
C ASP A 31 -21.94 -20.92 -1.73
N GLN A 32 -21.44 -19.76 -2.12
CA GLN A 32 -20.01 -19.57 -2.29
C GLN A 32 -19.30 -19.73 -0.94
N SER A 33 -18.05 -20.16 -0.96
CA SER A 33 -17.28 -20.29 0.26
C SER A 33 -15.85 -19.81 0.10
N VAL A 34 -15.29 -19.28 1.18
CA VAL A 34 -13.90 -18.82 1.27
C VAL A 34 -13.27 -19.43 2.52
N ILE A 35 -12.06 -19.95 2.38
CA ILE A 35 -11.26 -20.45 3.51
C ILE A 35 -10.25 -19.39 3.89
N THR A 36 -10.22 -19.03 5.18
CA THR A 36 -9.24 -18.10 5.76
C THR A 36 -8.26 -18.87 6.64
N ASN A 37 -6.98 -18.53 6.54
CA ASN A 37 -5.91 -19.25 7.23
C ASN A 37 -5.39 -18.51 8.47
N ASN A 38 -5.84 -17.28 8.69
CA ASN A 38 -5.40 -16.45 9.81
C ASN A 38 -6.46 -15.40 10.17
N LEU A 39 -6.21 -14.72 11.31
CA LEU A 39 -7.11 -13.70 11.83
C LEU A 39 -7.27 -12.48 10.91
N LYS A 40 -6.23 -12.10 10.16
CA LYS A 40 -6.28 -10.94 9.25
C LYS A 40 -7.25 -11.19 8.11
N GLU A 41 -7.14 -12.35 7.45
CA GLU A 41 -8.06 -12.77 6.39
C GLU A 41 -9.51 -12.86 6.91
N ALA A 42 -9.72 -13.48 8.07
CA ALA A 42 -11.04 -13.57 8.69
C ALA A 42 -11.60 -12.18 9.07
N SER A 43 -10.75 -11.28 9.54
CA SER A 43 -11.14 -9.90 9.89
C SER A 43 -11.59 -9.12 8.65
N LEU A 44 -10.94 -9.32 7.49
CA LEU A 44 -11.38 -8.71 6.24
C LEU A 44 -12.79 -9.15 5.86
N LEU A 45 -13.08 -10.45 5.94
CA LEU A 45 -14.43 -10.97 5.66
C LEU A 45 -15.49 -10.49 6.66
N LEU A 46 -15.10 -10.27 7.91
CA LEU A 46 -16.00 -9.76 8.96
C LEU A 46 -16.09 -8.23 8.97
N SER A 47 -15.16 -7.52 8.32
CA SER A 47 -15.29 -6.08 8.21
C SER A 47 -16.56 -5.74 7.40
N ARG A 48 -17.22 -4.63 7.75
CA ARG A 48 -18.49 -4.19 7.14
C ARG A 48 -18.33 -3.74 5.69
N CYS A 49 -17.76 -4.61 4.87
CA CYS A 49 -17.42 -4.29 3.50
C CYS A 49 -18.65 -4.50 2.61
N LYS A 50 -19.50 -3.49 2.47
CA LYS A 50 -20.51 -3.48 1.40
C LYS A 50 -19.78 -3.50 0.05
N GLY A 51 -20.31 -4.24 -0.91
CA GLY A 51 -19.78 -4.25 -2.28
C GLY A 51 -18.60 -5.18 -2.53
N ILE A 52 -18.20 -6.05 -1.58
CA ILE A 52 -17.19 -7.07 -1.84
C ILE A 52 -17.84 -8.36 -2.36
N THR A 53 -17.28 -8.88 -3.44
CA THR A 53 -17.55 -10.25 -3.91
C THR A 53 -16.26 -11.05 -3.98
N PHE A 54 -16.33 -12.31 -3.58
CA PHE A 54 -15.19 -13.24 -3.58
C PHE A 54 -15.44 -14.30 -4.67
N GLN A 55 -14.41 -14.54 -5.48
CA GLN A 55 -14.39 -15.63 -6.46
C GLN A 55 -13.03 -16.32 -6.37
N GLU A 56 -12.98 -17.55 -5.83
CA GLU A 56 -11.74 -18.33 -5.64
C GLU A 56 -10.58 -17.51 -5.03
N GLU A 57 -9.59 -17.16 -5.87
CA GLU A 57 -8.45 -16.34 -5.47
C GLU A 57 -8.63 -14.83 -5.74
N GLN A 58 -9.81 -14.44 -6.24
CA GLN A 58 -10.08 -13.07 -6.67
C GLN A 58 -11.06 -12.38 -5.70
N ILE A 59 -10.81 -11.12 -5.40
CA ILE A 59 -11.75 -10.23 -4.73
C ILE A 59 -12.16 -9.13 -5.69
N SER A 60 -13.44 -8.82 -5.73
CA SER A 60 -13.96 -7.65 -6.41
C SER A 60 -14.53 -6.70 -5.38
N ILE A 61 -14.12 -5.45 -5.43
CA ILE A 61 -14.51 -4.38 -4.52
C ILE A 61 -15.28 -3.34 -5.34
N TYR A 62 -16.57 -3.22 -5.08
CA TYR A 62 -17.36 -2.12 -5.63
C TYR A 62 -17.32 -0.95 -4.65
N ASN A 63 -16.88 0.20 -5.11
CA ASN A 63 -16.86 1.41 -4.31
C ASN A 63 -17.89 2.41 -4.84
N GLU A 64 -18.92 2.68 -4.03
CA GLU A 64 -20.01 3.63 -4.39
C GLU A 64 -19.48 5.03 -4.70
N LYS A 65 -18.39 5.46 -4.04
CA LYS A 65 -17.78 6.78 -4.23
C LYS A 65 -17.24 6.99 -5.65
N TYR A 66 -16.77 5.92 -6.29
CA TYR A 66 -16.17 5.97 -7.63
C TYR A 66 -17.10 5.38 -8.70
N ASN A 67 -18.24 4.81 -8.27
CA ASN A 67 -19.16 4.06 -9.12
C ASN A 67 -18.43 3.03 -10.00
N ASP A 68 -17.45 2.33 -9.41
CA ASP A 68 -16.55 1.46 -10.14
C ASP A 68 -16.16 0.21 -9.33
N LYS A 69 -15.73 -0.80 -10.06
CA LYS A 69 -15.32 -2.10 -9.54
C LYS A 69 -13.81 -2.27 -9.67
N ILE A 70 -13.16 -2.54 -8.55
CA ILE A 70 -11.75 -2.91 -8.49
C ILE A 70 -11.63 -4.41 -8.30
N VAL A 71 -10.76 -5.04 -9.07
CA VAL A 71 -10.52 -6.49 -9.02
C VAL A 71 -9.08 -6.74 -8.60
N LEU A 72 -8.88 -7.56 -7.56
CA LEU A 72 -7.55 -7.98 -7.10
C LEU A 72 -7.45 -9.50 -7.06
N LYS A 73 -6.41 -10.06 -7.66
CA LYS A 73 -6.05 -11.48 -7.52
C LYS A 73 -5.19 -11.71 -6.28
N LYS A 74 -5.30 -12.92 -5.72
CA LYS A 74 -4.54 -13.36 -4.53
C LYS A 74 -4.66 -12.39 -3.35
N TRP A 75 -5.84 -11.84 -3.17
CA TRP A 75 -6.16 -10.84 -2.14
C TRP A 75 -5.77 -11.28 -0.70
N LYS A 76 -5.68 -12.59 -0.44
CA LYS A 76 -5.31 -13.13 0.88
C LYS A 76 -3.92 -12.71 1.34
N ASP A 77 -3.04 -12.41 0.38
CA ASP A 77 -1.68 -11.96 0.65
C ASP A 77 -1.59 -10.43 0.78
N SER A 78 -2.68 -9.71 0.43
CA SER A 78 -2.77 -8.26 0.55
C SER A 78 -3.33 -7.90 1.92
N VAL A 79 -2.47 -7.48 2.82
CA VAL A 79 -2.86 -6.97 4.16
C VAL A 79 -3.55 -5.62 4.05
N SER A 80 -3.28 -4.89 2.98
CA SER A 80 -3.65 -3.50 2.75
C SER A 80 -5.07 -3.29 2.24
N VAL A 81 -5.75 -4.32 1.71
CA VAL A 81 -7.10 -4.16 1.14
C VAL A 81 -8.07 -3.49 2.11
N LYS A 82 -8.03 -3.87 3.40
CA LYS A 82 -8.90 -3.26 4.42
C LYS A 82 -8.52 -1.80 4.69
N GLU A 83 -7.25 -1.54 4.86
CA GLU A 83 -6.70 -0.23 5.21
C GLU A 83 -6.94 0.77 4.07
N ILE A 84 -6.68 0.35 2.84
CA ILE A 84 -6.77 1.18 1.64
C ILE A 84 -8.22 1.46 1.24
N PHE A 85 -9.07 0.42 1.13
CA PHE A 85 -10.40 0.58 0.52
C PHE A 85 -11.50 0.84 1.52
N PHE A 86 -11.30 0.53 2.81
CA PHE A 86 -12.35 0.66 3.83
C PHE A 86 -11.99 1.63 4.96
N GLU A 87 -10.74 1.74 5.32
CA GLU A 87 -10.26 2.70 6.33
C GLU A 87 -9.85 4.05 5.71
N ASN A 88 -9.88 4.14 4.36
CA ASN A 88 -9.62 5.36 3.60
C ASN A 88 -8.23 5.99 3.90
N GLU A 89 -7.23 5.16 4.15
CA GLU A 89 -5.91 5.57 4.60
C GLU A 89 -5.25 6.62 3.69
N TYR A 90 -5.49 6.52 2.37
CA TYR A 90 -4.88 7.40 1.38
C TYR A 90 -5.77 8.55 0.89
N ASN A 91 -6.98 8.72 1.43
CA ASN A 91 -7.90 9.78 0.98
C ASN A 91 -7.35 11.22 1.16
N ALA A 92 -6.39 11.41 2.08
CA ALA A 92 -5.77 12.70 2.33
C ALA A 92 -4.84 13.17 1.20
N LEU A 93 -4.52 12.29 0.21
CA LEU A 93 -3.56 12.63 -0.84
C LEU A 93 -4.10 13.54 -1.95
N GLU A 94 -5.43 13.61 -2.17
CA GLU A 94 -6.01 14.45 -3.24
C GLU A 94 -5.32 14.31 -4.59
N VAL A 95 -5.41 13.11 -5.18
CA VAL A 95 -4.65 12.70 -6.37
C VAL A 95 -5.27 13.12 -7.70
N LYS A 96 -6.51 13.68 -7.69
CA LYS A 96 -7.23 13.99 -8.92
C LYS A 96 -6.42 14.93 -9.82
N ASP A 97 -6.33 14.58 -11.11
CA ASP A 97 -5.62 15.28 -12.18
C ASP A 97 -4.10 15.46 -11.95
N LYS A 98 -3.52 14.71 -10.98
CA LYS A 98 -2.10 14.77 -10.63
C LYS A 98 -1.36 13.49 -11.04
N ILE A 99 -0.03 13.58 -11.16
CA ILE A 99 0.82 12.41 -11.27
C ILE A 99 1.18 11.95 -9.85
N VAL A 100 1.00 10.66 -9.59
CA VAL A 100 1.29 10.03 -8.31
C VAL A 100 2.51 9.15 -8.43
N LEU A 101 3.49 9.33 -7.54
CA LEU A 101 4.57 8.39 -7.31
C LEU A 101 4.17 7.48 -6.15
N ASP A 102 3.96 6.20 -6.43
CA ASP A 102 3.55 5.18 -5.45
C ASP A 102 4.73 4.24 -5.13
N ILE A 103 5.44 4.52 -4.05
CA ILE A 103 6.64 3.80 -3.65
C ILE A 103 6.29 2.74 -2.62
N GLY A 104 6.57 1.47 -2.97
CA GLY A 104 6.11 0.30 -2.24
C GLY A 104 4.68 -0.08 -2.67
N ALA A 105 4.48 -0.25 -3.97
CA ALA A 105 3.16 -0.50 -4.54
C ALA A 105 2.59 -1.89 -4.20
N ASN A 106 3.41 -2.80 -3.68
CA ASN A 106 3.01 -4.15 -3.30
C ASN A 106 2.24 -4.84 -4.44
N VAL A 107 1.00 -5.27 -4.20
CA VAL A 107 0.15 -5.93 -5.21
C VAL A 107 -0.60 -4.93 -6.11
N GLY A 108 -0.33 -3.63 -5.99
CA GLY A 108 -0.89 -2.56 -6.82
C GLY A 108 -2.24 -2.02 -6.35
N ASP A 109 -2.69 -2.38 -5.16
CA ASP A 109 -3.97 -1.94 -4.60
C ASP A 109 -4.02 -0.42 -4.40
N SER A 110 -2.97 0.22 -3.86
CA SER A 110 -2.83 1.67 -3.78
C SER A 110 -2.81 2.34 -5.15
N SER A 111 -1.99 1.84 -6.08
CA SER A 111 -1.86 2.38 -7.43
C SER A 111 -3.19 2.36 -8.19
N ILE A 112 -3.94 1.24 -8.09
CA ILE A 112 -5.27 1.10 -8.70
C ILE A 112 -6.25 2.09 -8.04
N LEU A 113 -6.22 2.22 -6.71
CA LEU A 113 -7.05 3.20 -6.02
C LEU A 113 -6.76 4.63 -6.52
N PHE A 114 -5.51 5.04 -6.59
CA PHE A 114 -5.14 6.39 -7.06
C PHE A 114 -5.62 6.64 -8.50
N SER A 115 -5.48 5.66 -9.37
CA SER A 115 -5.99 5.76 -10.74
C SER A 115 -7.52 5.93 -10.77
N ARG A 116 -8.28 5.19 -9.91
CA ARG A 116 -9.73 5.29 -9.80
C ARG A 116 -10.17 6.61 -9.13
N LEU A 117 -9.33 7.19 -8.27
CA LEU A 117 -9.53 8.52 -7.70
C LEU A 117 -9.27 9.66 -8.69
N GLY A 118 -8.92 9.34 -9.93
CA GLY A 118 -8.75 10.32 -11.01
C GLY A 118 -7.32 10.83 -11.15
N ALA A 119 -6.31 10.12 -10.66
CA ALA A 119 -4.92 10.44 -10.97
C ALA A 119 -4.71 10.48 -12.49
N LYS A 120 -3.95 11.49 -12.97
CA LYS A 120 -3.56 11.61 -14.38
C LYS A 120 -2.70 10.44 -14.81
N LYS A 121 -1.72 10.08 -13.98
CA LYS A 121 -0.82 8.94 -14.13
C LYS A 121 -0.36 8.47 -12.75
N VAL A 122 -0.07 7.19 -12.61
CA VAL A 122 0.61 6.62 -11.45
C VAL A 122 1.93 6.01 -11.92
N ILE A 123 3.03 6.37 -11.26
CA ILE A 123 4.35 5.75 -11.45
C ILE A 123 4.65 4.99 -10.17
N ALA A 124 4.68 3.67 -10.27
CA ALA A 124 4.75 2.76 -9.13
C ALA A 124 6.09 2.02 -9.07
N LEU A 125 6.62 1.83 -7.87
CA LEU A 125 7.81 1.00 -7.62
C LEU A 125 7.47 -0.14 -6.67
N GLU A 126 7.85 -1.35 -7.04
CA GLU A 126 7.80 -2.53 -6.18
C GLU A 126 9.06 -3.37 -6.38
N PRO A 127 9.95 -3.45 -5.38
CA PRO A 127 11.22 -4.15 -5.52
C PRO A 127 11.06 -5.68 -5.56
N GLN A 128 10.05 -6.24 -4.89
CA GLN A 128 9.86 -7.68 -4.85
C GLN A 128 9.26 -8.21 -6.14
N ARG A 129 10.00 -9.09 -6.82
CA ARG A 129 9.58 -9.66 -8.10
C ARG A 129 8.19 -10.32 -8.06
N GLU A 130 7.87 -11.00 -6.97
CA GLU A 130 6.58 -11.67 -6.81
C GLU A 130 5.43 -10.65 -6.72
N PHE A 131 5.57 -9.63 -5.87
CA PHE A 131 4.56 -8.57 -5.72
C PHE A 131 4.48 -7.69 -6.96
N PHE A 132 5.62 -7.35 -7.58
CA PHE A 132 5.64 -6.69 -8.88
C PHE A 132 4.83 -7.44 -9.94
N ASN A 133 5.02 -8.76 -10.08
CA ASN A 133 4.27 -9.57 -11.05
C ASN A 133 2.77 -9.61 -10.71
N ARG A 134 2.40 -9.63 -9.43
CA ARG A 134 1.01 -9.55 -8.99
C ARG A 134 0.41 -8.17 -9.26
N CYS A 135 1.15 -7.11 -8.97
CA CYS A 135 0.77 -5.73 -9.27
C CYS A 135 0.46 -5.57 -10.77
N LYS A 136 1.39 -6.02 -11.63
CA LYS A 136 1.20 -5.99 -13.09
C LYS A 136 -0.09 -6.71 -13.51
N LYS A 137 -0.35 -7.91 -13.00
CA LYS A 137 -1.59 -8.65 -13.29
C LYS A 137 -2.84 -7.95 -12.79
N ASN A 138 -2.77 -7.30 -11.62
CA ASN A 138 -3.90 -6.54 -11.08
C ASN A 138 -4.17 -5.29 -11.92
N ILE A 139 -3.14 -4.61 -12.42
CA ILE A 139 -3.26 -3.48 -13.35
C ILE A 139 -3.96 -3.94 -14.64
N GLU A 140 -3.50 -5.03 -15.25
CA GLU A 140 -4.05 -5.62 -16.48
C GLU A 140 -5.55 -5.97 -16.32
N ILE A 141 -5.93 -6.63 -15.22
CA ILE A 141 -7.34 -7.04 -14.98
C ILE A 141 -8.26 -5.83 -14.81
N ASN A 142 -7.73 -4.70 -14.35
CA ASN A 142 -8.49 -3.47 -14.17
C ASN A 142 -8.43 -2.55 -15.41
N ASN A 143 -7.76 -2.95 -16.51
CA ASN A 143 -7.54 -2.18 -17.73
C ASN A 143 -6.91 -0.79 -17.44
N LEU A 144 -5.82 -0.77 -16.67
CA LEU A 144 -5.16 0.45 -16.22
C LEU A 144 -3.69 0.59 -16.69
N GLU A 145 -3.27 -0.22 -17.68
CA GLU A 145 -1.89 -0.27 -18.19
C GLU A 145 -1.42 1.07 -18.77
N GLU A 146 -2.34 1.84 -19.35
CA GLU A 146 -2.02 3.17 -19.88
C GLU A 146 -1.91 4.25 -18.78
N LYS A 147 -2.53 4.00 -17.60
CA LYS A 147 -2.54 4.94 -16.48
C LYS A 147 -1.51 4.63 -15.41
N ILE A 148 -1.12 3.37 -15.26
CA ILE A 148 -0.20 2.91 -14.21
C ILE A 148 1.04 2.31 -14.85
N GLU A 149 2.17 2.95 -14.63
CA GLU A 149 3.49 2.47 -15.00
C GLU A 149 4.15 1.84 -13.77
N ILE A 150 4.48 0.55 -13.81
CA ILE A 150 5.08 -0.19 -12.69
C ILE A 150 6.52 -0.61 -13.01
N HIS A 151 7.46 -0.35 -12.10
CA HIS A 151 8.86 -0.72 -12.19
C HIS A 151 9.25 -1.73 -11.10
N ASN A 152 9.99 -2.78 -11.48
CA ASN A 152 10.57 -3.71 -10.51
C ASN A 152 11.88 -3.13 -9.97
N ALA A 153 11.77 -2.16 -9.09
CA ALA A 153 12.89 -1.42 -8.53
C ALA A 153 12.56 -0.92 -7.11
N GLY A 154 13.60 -0.64 -6.32
CA GLY A 154 13.49 0.09 -5.07
C GLY A 154 13.82 1.57 -5.27
N LEU A 155 13.34 2.45 -4.38
CA LEU A 155 13.72 3.85 -4.36
C LEU A 155 14.87 4.08 -3.38
N ASP A 156 15.97 4.70 -3.85
CA ASP A 156 17.09 5.09 -3.00
C ASP A 156 17.94 6.16 -3.71
N ASP A 157 18.60 7.03 -2.95
CA ASP A 157 19.50 8.07 -3.46
C ASP A 157 20.85 7.56 -3.93
N LYS A 158 21.26 6.35 -3.52
CA LYS A 158 22.51 5.71 -3.95
C LYS A 158 22.23 4.63 -4.99
N GLN A 159 22.82 4.73 -6.17
CA GLN A 159 22.75 3.71 -7.23
C GLN A 159 23.44 2.40 -6.79
N VAL A 160 22.86 1.67 -5.86
CA VAL A 160 23.35 0.36 -5.42
C VAL A 160 22.21 -0.63 -5.50
N PHE A 161 22.49 -1.88 -5.80
CA PHE A 161 21.49 -2.93 -5.83
C PHE A 161 21.04 -3.30 -4.42
N PHE A 162 19.74 -3.49 -4.21
CA PHE A 162 19.23 -4.18 -3.04
C PHE A 162 19.48 -5.68 -3.18
N VAL A 163 19.78 -6.31 -2.07
CA VAL A 163 19.83 -7.76 -2.01
C VAL A 163 18.68 -8.22 -1.11
N ILE A 164 17.75 -8.97 -1.68
CA ILE A 164 16.68 -9.59 -0.91
C ILE A 164 17.19 -10.95 -0.45
N ASP A 165 17.16 -11.21 0.85
CA ASP A 165 17.43 -12.52 1.39
C ASP A 165 16.27 -13.47 1.04
N THR A 166 16.55 -14.44 0.17
CA THR A 166 15.56 -15.44 -0.26
C THR A 166 15.31 -16.53 0.77
N LYS A 167 16.09 -16.55 1.87
CA LYS A 167 16.01 -17.57 2.94
C LYS A 167 15.07 -17.16 4.09
N GLU A 168 14.71 -15.89 4.21
CA GLU A 168 13.70 -15.46 5.17
C GLU A 168 12.30 -15.50 4.52
N ASP A 169 11.35 -16.11 5.25
CA ASP A 169 9.92 -16.14 4.93
C ASP A 169 9.49 -14.79 4.32
N SER A 170 8.86 -14.81 3.16
CA SER A 170 8.48 -13.66 2.32
C SER A 170 7.66 -12.55 3.02
N LYS A 171 7.43 -12.70 4.32
CA LYS A 171 6.65 -11.79 5.18
C LYS A 171 7.50 -10.83 6.02
N LYS A 172 8.83 -10.90 5.97
CA LYS A 172 9.72 -10.02 6.73
C LYS A 172 10.84 -9.51 5.84
N PHE A 173 10.58 -8.36 5.20
CA PHE A 173 11.65 -7.65 4.53
C PHE A 173 12.52 -6.93 5.57
N SER A 174 13.80 -7.22 5.53
CA SER A 174 14.81 -6.33 6.09
C SER A 174 15.84 -6.11 5.00
N PHE A 175 16.00 -4.87 4.58
CA PHE A 175 17.12 -4.45 3.73
C PHE A 175 18.40 -4.56 4.56
N LYS A 176 18.97 -5.76 4.63
CA LYS A 176 20.27 -5.99 5.22
C LYS A 176 21.30 -6.10 4.10
N ASN A 177 22.51 -5.62 4.34
CA ASN A 177 23.65 -5.96 3.50
C ASN A 177 23.89 -7.48 3.58
N VAL A 178 23.24 -8.23 2.70
CA VAL A 178 23.38 -9.69 2.64
C VAL A 178 24.38 -10.02 1.55
N LYS A 179 25.28 -10.97 1.84
CA LYS A 179 26.32 -11.40 0.88
C LYS A 179 25.76 -12.19 -0.32
N GLU A 180 24.55 -12.75 -0.18
CA GLU A 180 23.88 -13.57 -1.20
C GLU A 180 22.40 -13.21 -1.28
N GLY A 181 21.86 -13.02 -2.49
CA GLY A 181 20.44 -12.73 -2.74
C GLY A 181 20.17 -12.19 -4.13
N ILE A 182 18.92 -11.88 -4.41
CA ILE A 182 18.49 -11.32 -5.71
C ILE A 182 18.83 -9.83 -5.74
N LYS A 183 19.61 -9.43 -6.73
CA LYS A 183 19.91 -8.01 -6.98
C LYS A 183 18.71 -7.33 -7.61
N ILE A 184 18.24 -6.24 -6.99
CA ILE A 184 17.13 -5.43 -7.49
C ILE A 184 17.65 -4.05 -7.84
N PRO A 185 17.32 -3.51 -9.03
CA PRO A 185 17.72 -2.17 -9.42
C PRO A 185 17.12 -1.13 -8.47
N LYS A 186 17.88 -0.08 -8.21
CA LYS A 186 17.43 1.12 -7.49
C LYS A 186 17.28 2.27 -8.48
N ILE A 187 16.25 3.05 -8.26
CA ILE A 187 16.01 4.30 -8.98
C ILE A 187 16.12 5.43 -7.94
N ARG A 188 16.78 6.53 -8.31
CA ARG A 188 16.80 7.72 -7.46
C ARG A 188 15.50 8.50 -7.64
N LEU A 189 15.09 9.24 -6.61
CA LEU A 189 13.88 10.05 -6.69
C LEU A 189 13.96 11.06 -7.86
N GLU A 190 15.10 11.67 -8.06
CA GLU A 190 15.33 12.65 -9.15
C GLU A 190 15.18 12.06 -10.55
N ASP A 191 15.53 10.78 -10.73
CA ASP A 191 15.40 10.08 -12.02
C ASP A 191 13.93 9.62 -12.28
N LEU A 192 13.12 9.55 -11.22
CA LEU A 192 11.72 9.13 -11.29
C LEU A 192 10.75 10.31 -11.43
N ILE A 193 11.11 11.47 -10.92
CA ILE A 193 10.26 12.66 -10.94
C ILE A 193 10.08 13.16 -12.39
N PRO A 194 8.85 13.17 -12.94
CA PRO A 194 8.59 13.71 -14.28
C PRO A 194 8.78 15.23 -14.30
N ASN A 195 8.95 15.82 -15.48
CA ASN A 195 9.14 17.28 -15.62
C ASN A 195 7.81 18.07 -15.44
N GLU A 196 7.01 17.71 -14.44
CA GLU A 196 5.74 18.37 -14.07
C GLU A 196 5.80 18.85 -12.62
N LYS A 197 4.91 19.79 -12.26
CA LYS A 197 4.68 20.24 -10.88
C LYS A 197 3.39 19.63 -10.34
N ASN A 198 3.09 19.88 -9.07
CA ASN A 198 1.88 19.41 -8.38
C ASN A 198 1.81 17.87 -8.36
N LEU A 199 2.94 17.25 -8.11
CA LEU A 199 3.06 15.81 -7.97
C LEU A 199 2.56 15.37 -6.59
N VAL A 200 2.20 14.11 -6.48
CA VAL A 200 1.85 13.47 -5.20
C VAL A 200 2.81 12.32 -4.95
N LEU A 201 3.30 12.17 -3.72
CA LEU A 201 4.20 11.09 -3.33
C LEU A 201 3.57 10.26 -2.20
N LYS A 202 3.47 8.96 -2.39
CA LYS A 202 3.26 8.00 -1.30
C LYS A 202 4.55 7.22 -1.08
N LEU A 203 5.01 7.19 0.17
CA LEU A 203 6.16 6.42 0.64
C LEU A 203 5.72 5.43 1.70
N ASP A 204 5.73 4.17 1.35
CA ASP A 204 5.52 3.03 2.24
C ASP A 204 6.44 1.89 1.78
N CYS A 205 7.70 1.97 2.18
CA CYS A 205 8.77 1.17 1.60
C CYS A 205 9.70 0.53 2.65
N GLU A 206 9.20 0.35 3.87
CA GLU A 206 9.88 -0.38 4.93
C GLU A 206 11.31 0.15 5.20
N LEU A 207 11.41 1.44 5.58
CA LEU A 207 12.58 2.23 5.96
C LEU A 207 13.26 3.05 4.83
N CYS A 208 12.91 2.93 3.56
CA CYS A 208 13.49 3.77 2.52
C CYS A 208 13.06 5.25 2.66
N GLU A 209 11.93 5.51 3.31
CA GLU A 209 11.36 6.85 3.51
C GLU A 209 12.34 7.83 4.18
N TYR A 210 13.15 7.36 5.14
CA TYR A 210 14.15 8.20 5.80
C TYR A 210 15.25 8.63 4.83
N ASN A 211 15.78 7.65 4.08
CA ASN A 211 16.87 7.91 3.15
C ASN A 211 16.42 8.86 2.04
N VAL A 212 15.25 8.62 1.49
CA VAL A 212 14.66 9.45 0.43
C VAL A 212 14.40 10.88 0.91
N ILE A 213 13.70 11.07 2.03
CA ILE A 213 13.33 12.41 2.51
C ILE A 213 14.53 13.21 3.03
N LEU A 214 15.49 12.54 3.68
CA LEU A 214 16.62 13.24 4.28
C LEU A 214 17.70 13.63 3.26
N ASN A 215 17.86 12.84 2.17
CA ASN A 215 18.93 13.06 1.19
C ASN A 215 18.46 13.75 -0.10
N SER A 216 17.15 13.72 -0.41
CA SER A 216 16.64 14.44 -1.58
C SER A 216 16.82 15.95 -1.44
N THR A 217 17.08 16.62 -2.56
CA THR A 217 17.20 18.08 -2.58
C THR A 217 15.89 18.76 -2.22
N LYS A 218 15.97 20.00 -1.73
CA LYS A 218 14.78 20.82 -1.45
C LYS A 218 13.94 21.00 -2.71
N GLU A 219 14.59 21.26 -3.82
CA GLU A 219 13.97 21.51 -5.14
C GLU A 219 13.15 20.30 -5.58
N ASN A 220 13.70 19.09 -5.45
CA ASN A 220 12.99 17.86 -5.81
C ASN A 220 11.76 17.61 -4.91
N LEU A 221 11.91 17.78 -3.59
CA LEU A 221 10.81 17.61 -2.66
C LEU A 221 9.71 18.66 -2.84
N GLN A 222 10.06 19.91 -3.15
CA GLN A 222 9.10 21.00 -3.37
C GLN A 222 8.28 20.88 -4.65
N ARG A 223 8.55 19.89 -5.51
CA ARG A 223 7.72 19.59 -6.67
C ARG A 223 6.44 18.84 -6.31
N PHE A 224 6.40 18.26 -5.11
CA PHE A 224 5.24 17.57 -4.58
C PHE A 224 4.31 18.54 -3.87
N ASP A 225 3.02 18.50 -4.23
CA ASP A 225 1.94 19.16 -3.50
C ASP A 225 1.71 18.46 -2.16
N ARG A 226 1.68 17.13 -2.20
CA ARG A 226 1.45 16.29 -1.03
C ARG A 226 2.42 15.11 -0.98
N ILE A 227 2.88 14.80 0.23
CA ILE A 227 3.68 13.62 0.53
C ILE A 227 3.02 12.87 1.68
N LEU A 228 2.61 11.63 1.46
CA LEU A 228 2.17 10.72 2.52
C LEU A 228 3.27 9.71 2.80
N ILE A 229 3.62 9.56 4.08
CA ILE A 229 4.68 8.66 4.51
C ILE A 229 4.15 7.73 5.58
N GLU A 230 4.26 6.42 5.37
CA GLU A 230 4.23 5.47 6.47
C GLU A 230 5.64 5.42 7.10
N PHE A 231 5.78 5.95 8.32
CA PHE A 231 7.06 5.92 9.03
C PHE A 231 7.15 4.68 9.92
N HIS A 232 8.31 4.01 9.87
CA HIS A 232 8.51 2.70 10.52
C HIS A 232 9.35 2.74 11.78
N ASP A 233 10.09 3.83 12.05
CA ASP A 233 11.00 3.95 13.20
C ASP A 233 11.13 5.41 13.69
N GLY A 234 9.99 6.03 14.06
CA GLY A 234 9.90 7.40 14.48
C GLY A 234 9.77 8.38 13.31
N ASN A 235 9.38 9.62 13.63
CA ASN A 235 9.04 10.62 12.61
C ASN A 235 9.74 11.96 12.78
N LYS A 236 10.51 12.15 13.88
CA LYS A 236 11.10 13.46 14.24
C LYS A 236 11.98 14.04 13.12
N ASN A 237 12.87 13.24 12.55
CA ASN A 237 13.78 13.69 11.49
C ASN A 237 13.01 14.02 10.20
N LEU A 238 12.00 13.23 9.85
CA LEU A 238 11.13 13.47 8.69
C LEU A 238 10.37 14.79 8.86
N ILE A 239 9.75 15.00 10.02
CA ILE A 239 9.03 16.24 10.35
C ILE A 239 9.97 17.45 10.26
N ASN A 240 11.13 17.40 10.92
CA ASN A 240 12.09 18.50 10.92
C ASN A 240 12.52 18.84 9.48
N ARG A 241 12.88 17.85 8.68
CA ARG A 241 13.31 18.04 7.30
C ARG A 241 12.22 18.67 6.44
N LEU A 242 11.01 18.09 6.44
CA LEU A 242 9.91 18.58 5.62
C LEU A 242 9.42 19.97 6.06
N THR A 243 9.35 20.22 7.36
CA THR A 243 9.00 21.55 7.89
C THR A 243 10.04 22.61 7.49
N SER A 244 11.34 22.30 7.57
CA SER A 244 12.42 23.24 7.21
C SER A 244 12.40 23.66 5.75
N ILE A 245 11.76 22.89 4.87
CA ILE A 245 11.64 23.19 3.44
C ILE A 245 10.23 23.65 3.02
N GLY A 246 9.35 23.97 3.99
CA GLY A 246 8.08 24.65 3.74
C GLY A 246 6.83 23.78 3.76
N PHE A 247 6.90 22.52 4.17
CA PHE A 247 5.72 21.68 4.31
C PHE A 247 5.01 21.88 5.65
N LYS A 248 3.68 21.83 5.63
CA LYS A 248 2.83 21.68 6.81
C LYS A 248 2.64 20.19 7.09
N ILE A 249 2.92 19.75 8.31
CA ILE A 249 2.85 18.33 8.69
C ILE A 249 1.61 18.06 9.53
N THR A 250 0.94 16.95 9.23
CA THR A 250 -0.15 16.38 10.03
C THR A 250 0.14 14.90 10.28
N ILE A 251 0.09 14.46 11.54
CA ILE A 251 0.13 13.03 11.88
C ILE A 251 -1.29 12.50 11.77
N LEU A 252 -1.52 11.56 10.87
CA LEU A 252 -2.83 10.97 10.63
C LEU A 252 -3.16 9.90 11.67
N ASN A 253 -2.18 9.04 11.95
CA ASN A 253 -2.25 8.01 12.99
C ASN A 253 -0.84 7.65 13.45
N SER A 254 -0.75 7.04 14.64
CA SER A 254 0.53 6.52 15.13
C SER A 254 0.34 5.55 16.29
N ARG A 255 1.28 4.62 16.43
CA ARG A 255 1.28 3.61 17.52
C ARG A 255 2.69 3.14 17.86
N PHE A 256 2.89 2.69 19.08
CA PHE A 256 4.06 1.91 19.44
C PHE A 256 3.83 0.43 19.13
N THR A 257 4.78 -0.20 18.50
CA THR A 257 4.77 -1.65 18.28
C THR A 257 5.25 -2.39 19.53
N PHE A 258 5.03 -3.70 19.61
CA PHE A 258 5.58 -4.55 20.67
C PHE A 258 7.11 -4.47 20.80
N LYS A 259 7.82 -4.13 19.71
CA LYS A 259 9.28 -3.90 19.69
C LYS A 259 9.65 -2.46 20.05
N LYS A 260 8.74 -1.68 20.66
CA LYS A 260 8.90 -0.27 21.03
C LYS A 260 9.25 0.68 19.86
N LYS A 261 9.01 0.26 18.61
CA LYS A 261 9.15 1.14 17.46
C LYS A 261 7.91 2.00 17.29
N TYR A 262 8.10 3.29 17.06
CA TYR A 262 7.01 4.24 16.80
C TYR A 262 6.73 4.27 15.29
N ARG A 263 5.55 3.83 14.89
CA ARG A 263 5.09 3.73 13.49
C ARG A 263 3.79 4.50 13.30
N GLY A 264 3.52 4.90 12.07
CA GLY A 264 2.27 5.57 11.71
C GLY A 264 2.36 6.30 10.39
N HIS A 265 1.36 7.13 10.11
CA HIS A 265 1.27 7.90 8.87
C HIS A 265 1.38 9.38 9.14
N LEU A 266 2.16 10.06 8.35
CA LEU A 266 2.22 11.52 8.29
C LEU A 266 1.87 12.01 6.88
N LEU A 267 1.13 13.12 6.85
CA LEU A 267 0.85 13.87 5.64
C LEU A 267 1.62 15.19 5.68
N ALA A 268 2.38 15.46 4.63
CA ALA A 268 3.05 16.73 4.41
C ALA A 268 2.39 17.46 3.23
N ILE A 269 1.94 18.69 3.44
CA ILE A 269 1.31 19.54 2.44
C ILE A 269 2.24 20.71 2.16
N ASN A 270 2.58 20.93 0.89
CA ASN A 270 3.41 22.02 0.45
C ASN A 270 2.65 23.34 0.56
N LYS A 271 3.21 24.32 1.25
CA LYS A 271 2.59 25.65 1.41
C LYS A 271 2.88 26.60 0.24
N ASN A 272 3.76 26.20 -0.67
CA ASN A 272 4.25 27.04 -1.77
C ASN A 272 3.64 26.65 -3.13
N LEU A 273 2.71 25.69 -3.16
CA LEU A 273 1.98 25.22 -4.36
C LEU A 273 0.49 25.52 -4.25
#